data_ff590bf531fcbb87d84264605cf29be0
#
_entry.id   ff590bf531fcbb87d84264605cf29be0
#
_cell.length_a   1.000
_cell.length_b   1.000
_cell.length_c   1.000
_cell.angle_alpha   90.00
_cell.angle_beta   90.00
_cell.angle_gamma   90.00
#
_symmetry.space_group_name_H-M   'P 1'
#
loop_
_entity.id
_entity.type
_entity.pdbx_description
1 polymer ?
#
loop_
_entity_poly.entity_id
_entity_poly.type
_entity_poly.pdbx_seq_one_letter_code
_entity_poly.pdbx_strand_id
1 'polypeptide(L)' 'MTVDETLSVRINGEERRVASGSSIAALIAELGLDARRVAVERNLAIVPRSTFAEVAVEDGDQYEIVHFVGGG' A
#
# COMPACT_ATOMS: atom_id res chain seq x y z
N MET A 1 -3.00 -24.05 15.00
CA MET A 1 -3.45 -22.72 15.31
C MET A 1 -2.76 -21.69 14.43
N THR A 2 -3.51 -20.77 13.96
CA THR A 2 -2.99 -19.74 13.06
C THR A 2 -2.47 -18.58 13.86
N VAL A 3 -1.30 -18.13 13.52
CA VAL A 3 -0.74 -16.93 14.10
C VAL A 3 -0.93 -15.81 13.08
N ASP A 4 -1.48 -14.71 13.53
CA ASP A 4 -1.61 -13.56 12.65
C ASP A 4 -0.23 -13.05 12.33
N GLU A 5 0.13 -13.13 11.07
CA GLU A 5 1.42 -12.65 10.64
C GLU A 5 1.28 -11.26 10.09
N THR A 6 2.25 -10.43 10.43
CA THR A 6 2.32 -9.10 9.87
C THR A 6 3.64 -8.92 9.15
N LEU A 7 3.62 -8.00 8.22
CA LEU A 7 4.79 -7.61 7.45
C LEU A 7 5.18 -6.21 7.86
N SER A 8 6.46 -5.89 7.73
CA SER A 8 6.95 -4.55 7.99
C SER A 8 7.23 -3.88 6.66
N VAL A 9 6.62 -2.74 6.45
CA VAL A 9 6.84 -1.95 5.23
C VAL A 9 7.11 -0.51 5.62
N ARG A 10 7.62 0.27 4.68
CA ARG A 10 7.76 1.71 4.88
C ARG A 10 6.82 2.43 3.94
N ILE A 11 6.10 3.40 4.48
CA ILE A 11 5.20 4.22 3.67
C ILE A 11 5.58 5.66 3.90
N ASN A 12 6.07 6.29 2.85
CA ASN A 12 6.54 7.68 2.91
C ASN A 12 7.55 7.86 4.04
N GLY A 13 8.44 6.88 4.19
CA GLY A 13 9.51 6.95 5.16
C GLY A 13 9.17 6.46 6.55
N GLU A 14 7.92 6.08 6.80
CA GLU A 14 7.51 5.61 8.13
C GLU A 14 7.25 4.11 8.10
N GLU A 15 7.77 3.43 9.10
CA GLU A 15 7.56 2.01 9.23
C GLU A 15 6.13 1.70 9.65
N ARG A 16 5.56 0.65 9.06
CA ARG A 16 4.19 0.28 9.35
C ARG A 16 4.06 -1.22 9.25
N ARG A 17 3.22 -1.79 10.13
CA ARG A 17 2.93 -3.21 10.10
C ARG A 17 1.62 -3.41 9.38
N VAL A 18 1.59 -4.38 8.47
CA VAL A 18 0.38 -4.71 7.73
C VAL A 18 0.18 -6.21 7.76
N ALA A 19 -1.06 -6.64 7.63
CA ALA A 19 -1.37 -8.07 7.66
C ALA A 19 -0.76 -8.76 6.46
N SER A 20 -0.17 -9.93 6.71
CA SER A 20 0.35 -10.76 5.64
C SER A 20 -0.79 -11.12 4.69
N GLY A 21 -0.52 -11.08 3.41
CA GLY A 21 -1.53 -11.36 2.39
C GLY A 21 -2.32 -10.16 1.94
N SER A 22 -2.06 -8.98 2.51
CA SER A 22 -2.77 -7.77 2.09
C SER A 22 -2.38 -7.40 0.67
N SER A 23 -3.36 -6.93 -0.10
CA SER A 23 -3.10 -6.33 -1.38
C SER A 23 -2.76 -4.85 -1.18
N ILE A 24 -2.24 -4.22 -2.23
CA ILE A 24 -2.03 -2.78 -2.19
C ILE A 24 -3.36 -2.06 -2.01
N ALA A 25 -4.44 -2.57 -2.62
CA ALA A 25 -5.75 -1.98 -2.44
C ALA A 25 -6.16 -2.01 -0.96
N ALA A 26 -5.91 -3.13 -0.28
CA ALA A 26 -6.23 -3.24 1.14
C ALA A 26 -5.38 -2.29 1.97
N LEU A 27 -4.11 -2.13 1.62
CA LEU A 27 -3.24 -1.20 2.30
C LEU A 27 -3.76 0.23 2.18
N ILE A 28 -4.15 0.63 0.97
CA ILE A 28 -4.67 1.98 0.75
C ILE A 28 -5.94 2.20 1.56
N ALA A 29 -6.83 1.21 1.59
CA ALA A 29 -8.06 1.32 2.37
C ALA A 29 -7.76 1.44 3.86
N GLU A 30 -6.78 0.70 4.35
CA GLU A 30 -6.40 0.76 5.76
C GLU A 30 -5.85 2.13 6.13
N LEU A 31 -5.19 2.79 5.19
CA LEU A 31 -4.69 4.15 5.41
C LEU A 31 -5.79 5.19 5.36
N GLY A 32 -7.00 4.79 5.01
CA GLY A 32 -8.11 5.73 4.92
C GLY A 32 -8.10 6.56 3.64
N LEU A 33 -7.40 6.09 2.62
CA LEU A 33 -7.26 6.85 1.38
C LEU A 33 -8.16 6.26 0.30
N ASP A 34 -8.48 7.09 -0.67
CA ASP A 34 -9.29 6.68 -1.81
C ASP A 34 -8.35 6.22 -2.92
N ALA A 35 -8.45 4.95 -3.30
CA ALA A 35 -7.56 4.38 -4.30
C ALA A 35 -7.63 5.10 -5.64
N ARG A 36 -8.74 5.79 -5.91
CA ARG A 36 -8.88 6.52 -7.15
C ARG A 36 -8.13 7.84 -7.15
N ARG A 37 -7.64 8.25 -5.98
CA ARG A 37 -7.01 9.57 -5.81
C ARG A 37 -5.58 9.46 -5.30
N VAL A 38 -4.95 8.31 -5.48
CA VAL A 38 -3.57 8.14 -5.04
C VAL A 38 -2.71 7.65 -6.19
N ALA A 39 -1.45 8.02 -6.12
CA ALA A 39 -0.42 7.42 -6.95
C ALA A 39 0.48 6.64 -6.02
N VAL A 40 0.87 5.45 -6.42
CA VAL A 40 1.67 4.55 -5.59
C VAL A 40 2.93 4.16 -6.33
N GLU A 41 4.08 4.32 -5.67
CA GLU A 41 5.32 3.71 -6.10
C GLU A 41 5.68 2.64 -5.09
N ARG A 42 6.15 1.53 -5.58
CA ARG A 42 6.63 0.43 -4.76
C ARG A 42 8.05 0.13 -5.16
N ASN A 43 8.96 0.28 -4.22
CA ASN A 43 10.38 0.05 -4.46
C ASN A 43 10.84 0.83 -5.70
N LEU A 44 10.42 2.10 -5.77
CA LEU A 44 10.79 3.07 -6.81
C LEU A 44 10.14 2.80 -8.16
N ALA A 45 9.17 1.90 -8.23
CA ALA A 45 8.47 1.63 -9.48
C ALA A 45 6.99 1.94 -9.32
N ILE A 46 6.42 2.59 -10.32
CA ILE A 46 5.00 2.93 -10.29
C ILE A 46 4.16 1.66 -10.34
N VAL A 47 3.14 1.62 -9.48
CA VAL A 47 2.18 0.52 -9.47
C VAL A 47 0.92 1.01 -10.18
N PRO A 48 0.57 0.42 -11.32
CA PRO A 48 -0.65 0.84 -12.01
C PRO A 48 -1.88 0.63 -11.12
N ARG A 49 -2.78 1.61 -11.13
CA ARG A 49 -3.96 1.54 -10.29
C ARG A 49 -4.78 0.29 -10.55
N SER A 50 -4.82 -0.15 -11.81
CA SER A 50 -5.60 -1.34 -12.19
C SER A 50 -5.09 -2.61 -11.52
N THR A 51 -3.88 -2.59 -10.95
CA THR A 51 -3.30 -3.78 -10.33
C THR A 51 -3.38 -3.75 -8.80
N PHE A 52 -3.90 -2.69 -8.21
CA PHE A 52 -3.87 -2.54 -6.75
C PHE A 52 -4.49 -3.73 -6.03
N ALA A 53 -5.57 -4.30 -6.57
CA ALA A 53 -6.25 -5.40 -5.90
C ALA A 53 -5.54 -6.73 -6.09
N GLU A 54 -4.61 -6.80 -7.02
CA GLU A 54 -3.95 -8.06 -7.38
C GLU A 54 -2.54 -8.16 -6.86
N VAL A 55 -1.89 -7.03 -6.58
CA VAL A 55 -0.50 -7.04 -6.14
C VAL A 55 -0.46 -7.16 -4.63
N ALA A 56 0.26 -8.17 -4.14
CA ALA A 56 0.39 -8.39 -2.71
C ALA A 56 1.52 -7.55 -2.16
N VAL A 57 1.31 -7.04 -0.95
CA VAL A 57 2.35 -6.35 -0.20
C VAL A 57 3.35 -7.40 0.30
N GLU A 58 4.63 -7.07 0.26
CA GLU A 58 5.67 -7.97 0.73
C GLU A 58 6.50 -7.32 1.82
N ASP A 59 7.02 -8.14 2.70
CA ASP A 59 7.85 -7.67 3.79
C ASP A 59 9.04 -6.89 3.24
N GLY A 60 9.32 -5.74 3.84
CA GLY A 60 10.43 -4.92 3.41
C GLY A 60 10.11 -3.96 2.28
N ASP A 61 8.91 -4.00 1.75
CA ASP A 61 8.54 -3.08 0.68
C ASP A 61 8.64 -1.63 1.14
N GLN A 62 9.02 -0.76 0.21
CA GLN A 62 9.04 0.67 0.43
C GLN A 62 8.05 1.32 -0.53
N TYR A 63 7.12 2.06 0.03
CA TYR A 63 6.05 2.70 -0.72
C TYR A 63 6.16 4.20 -0.61
N GLU A 64 5.89 4.87 -1.73
CA GLU A 64 5.61 6.30 -1.76
C GLU A 64 4.18 6.45 -2.23
N ILE A 65 3.35 7.05 -1.41
CA ILE A 65 1.94 7.21 -1.75
C ILE A 65 1.61 8.69 -1.70
N VAL A 66 1.17 9.20 -2.84
CA VAL A 66 0.78 10.61 -2.97
C VAL A 66 -0.72 10.66 -3.14
N HIS A 67 -1.37 11.46 -2.33
CA HIS A 67 -2.82 11.62 -2.36
C HIS A 67 -3.15 12.93 -3.08
N PHE A 68 -3.98 12.83 -4.09
CA PHE A 68 -4.39 14.00 -4.84
C PHE A 68 -5.62 14.61 -4.18
N VAL A 69 -5.57 15.91 -3.91
CA VAL A 69 -6.67 16.59 -3.25
C VAL A 69 -7.26 17.61 -4.21
N GLY A 70 -8.54 17.87 -4.03
CA GLY A 70 -9.25 18.96 -4.73
C GLY A 70 -9.48 18.64 -6.15
N GLY A 71 -9.15 17.86 -6.80
CA GLY A 71 -9.23 17.66 -8.21
C GLY A 71 -10.57 17.98 -8.78
N GLY A 72 -10.92 18.78 -9.17
CA GLY A 72 -12.14 19.21 -9.79
C GLY A 72 -12.96 18.17 -10.49
#